data_fdd7798949acaddbee63f10c71f690a7
#
_entry.id   fdd7798949acaddbee63f10c71f690a7
#
_cell.length_a   1.000
_cell.length_b   1.000
_cell.length_c   1.000
_cell.angle_alpha   90.00
_cell.angle_beta   90.00
_cell.angle_gamma   90.00
#
_symmetry.space_group_name_H-M   'P 1'
#
loop_
_entity.id
_entity.type
_entity.pdbx_description
1 polymer ?
#
loop_
_entity_poly.entity_id
_entity_poly.type
_entity_poly.pdbx_seq_one_letter_code
_entity_poly.pdbx_strand_id
1 'polypeptide(L)'
;MLSVMGYPVYDCDSQAKGIMDASPCIHQAIARDVSNEAIEERGGETFINRKILADVVFGNPVKLACLNGIVHSAVKCDVGRWRDEHMANPLASNTLFVETAILRQSGMDSMVDEIWEVHADLETRITRAMMRDNATRSHIEARIKSQAAEKSLHVDSAVPVRIIYNNGDEPLLPQLLRLLLH
;
A
#
# COMPACT_ATOMS: atom_id res chain seq x y z
N MET A 1 -9.17 -3.92 -12.32
CA MET A 1 -9.76 -5.04 -13.10
C MET A 1 -10.56 -5.97 -12.19
N LEU A 2 -10.00 -6.53 -11.12
CA LEU A 2 -10.72 -7.41 -10.18
C LEU A 2 -12.02 -6.81 -9.64
N SER A 3 -12.03 -5.52 -9.28
CA SER A 3 -13.25 -4.81 -8.84
C SER A 3 -14.34 -4.79 -9.92
N VAL A 4 -13.97 -4.64 -11.21
CA VAL A 4 -14.91 -4.70 -12.33
C VAL A 4 -15.46 -6.10 -12.56
N MET A 5 -14.70 -7.13 -12.14
CA MET A 5 -15.13 -8.54 -12.17
C MET A 5 -16.01 -8.89 -10.96
N GLY A 6 -16.27 -7.95 -10.05
CA GLY A 6 -17.14 -8.14 -8.88
C GLY A 6 -16.44 -8.60 -7.61
N TYR A 7 -15.11 -8.70 -7.60
CA TYR A 7 -14.36 -9.05 -6.39
C TYR A 7 -14.18 -7.84 -5.48
N PRO A 8 -14.34 -8.00 -4.16
CA PRO A 8 -13.96 -6.97 -3.20
C PRO A 8 -12.45 -6.73 -3.24
N VAL A 9 -12.03 -5.46 -3.36
CA VAL A 9 -10.63 -5.06 -3.39
C VAL A 9 -10.41 -3.95 -2.38
N TYR A 10 -9.48 -4.15 -1.46
CA TYR A 10 -9.03 -3.15 -0.50
C TYR A 10 -7.76 -2.48 -1.02
N ASP A 11 -7.84 -1.20 -1.32
CA ASP A 11 -6.69 -0.38 -1.76
C ASP A 11 -6.02 0.24 -0.54
N CYS A 12 -4.89 -0.33 -0.12
CA CYS A 12 -4.15 0.11 1.06
C CYS A 12 -3.66 1.55 0.97
N ASP A 13 -3.24 2.01 -0.20
CA ASP A 13 -2.67 3.35 -0.37
C ASP A 13 -3.76 4.43 -0.22
N SER A 14 -4.95 4.18 -0.77
CA SER A 14 -6.09 5.07 -0.62
C SER A 14 -6.62 5.06 0.81
N GLN A 15 -6.75 3.88 1.42
CA GLN A 15 -7.25 3.74 2.78
C GLN A 15 -6.28 4.34 3.80
N ALA A 16 -4.97 4.14 3.65
CA ALA A 16 -3.96 4.74 4.52
C ALA A 16 -4.08 6.27 4.60
N LYS A 17 -4.34 6.93 3.45
CA LYS A 17 -4.57 8.38 3.42
C LYS A 17 -5.82 8.78 4.20
N GLY A 18 -6.94 8.07 3.99
CA GLY A 18 -8.18 8.32 4.70
C GLY A 18 -8.08 8.08 6.22
N ILE A 19 -7.42 6.98 6.61
CA ILE A 19 -7.18 6.63 8.00
C ILE A 19 -6.30 7.68 8.70
N MET A 20 -5.23 8.13 8.04
CA MET A 20 -4.37 9.19 8.55
C MET A 20 -5.13 10.51 8.75
N ASP A 21 -6.01 10.87 7.84
CA ASP A 21 -6.75 12.15 7.91
C ASP A 21 -7.89 12.12 8.93
N ALA A 22 -8.52 10.96 9.13
CA ALA A 22 -9.75 10.87 9.92
C ALA A 22 -9.53 10.37 11.37
N SER A 23 -8.36 9.83 11.71
CA SER A 23 -8.17 9.16 13.01
C SER A 23 -7.48 10.04 14.06
N PRO A 24 -8.19 10.53 15.08
CA PRO A 24 -7.58 11.27 16.19
C PRO A 24 -6.50 10.47 16.93
N CYS A 25 -6.65 9.14 17.03
CA CYS A 25 -5.64 8.28 17.66
C CYS A 25 -4.32 8.28 16.88
N ILE A 26 -4.38 8.33 15.55
CA ILE A 26 -3.19 8.46 14.71
C ILE A 26 -2.57 9.84 14.85
N HIS A 27 -3.37 10.90 14.88
CA HIS A 27 -2.88 12.25 15.13
C HIS A 27 -2.12 12.35 16.46
N GLN A 28 -2.67 11.77 17.53
CA GLN A 28 -2.02 11.72 18.84
C GLN A 28 -0.71 10.91 18.81
N ALA A 29 -0.70 9.75 18.11
CA ALA A 29 0.50 8.94 17.97
C ALA A 29 1.59 9.68 17.17
N ILE A 30 1.23 10.35 16.08
CA ILE A 30 2.16 11.17 15.29
C ILE A 30 2.70 12.34 16.12
N ALA A 31 1.83 13.04 16.88
CA ALA A 31 2.24 14.14 17.75
C ALA A 31 3.27 13.69 18.80
N ARG A 32 3.02 12.55 19.43
CA ARG A 32 3.86 12.01 20.50
C ARG A 32 5.19 11.45 19.98
N ASP A 33 5.14 10.63 18.92
CA ASP A 33 6.26 9.75 18.54
C ASP A 33 7.04 10.26 17.31
N VAL A 34 6.47 11.19 16.54
CA VAL A 34 7.10 11.73 15.31
C VAL A 34 7.34 13.23 15.46
N SER A 35 6.29 14.03 15.55
CA SER A 35 6.38 15.48 15.76
C SER A 35 5.03 16.10 16.13
N ASN A 36 5.00 16.82 17.24
CA ASN A 36 3.82 17.60 17.62
C ASN A 36 3.55 18.76 16.65
N GLU A 37 4.59 19.30 16.02
CA GLU A 37 4.48 20.41 15.05
C GLU A 37 3.74 20.00 13.77
N ALA A 38 3.69 18.70 13.47
CA ALA A 38 2.99 18.17 12.32
C ALA A 38 1.47 18.08 12.53
N ILE A 39 0.97 18.38 13.74
CA ILE A 39 -0.45 18.35 14.07
C ILE A 39 -0.95 19.77 14.29
N GLU A 40 -1.98 20.13 13.55
CA GLU A 40 -2.69 21.41 13.66
C GLU A 40 -4.06 21.18 14.32
N GLU A 41 -4.45 22.10 15.19
CA GLU A 41 -5.78 22.12 15.80
C GLU A 41 -6.61 23.26 15.21
N ARG A 42 -7.80 22.95 14.71
CA ARG A 42 -8.73 23.91 14.13
C ARG A 42 -10.16 23.54 14.55
N GLY A 43 -10.82 24.45 15.23
CA GLY A 43 -12.22 24.25 15.64
C GLY A 43 -12.46 23.06 16.58
N GLY A 44 -11.44 22.62 17.33
CA GLY A 44 -11.51 21.46 18.22
C GLY A 44 -11.22 20.12 17.52
N GLU A 45 -10.92 20.14 16.23
CA GLU A 45 -10.48 18.97 15.48
C GLU A 45 -8.98 19.04 15.15
N THR A 46 -8.34 17.89 15.08
CA THR A 46 -6.92 17.79 14.75
C THR A 46 -6.71 17.40 13.29
N PHE A 47 -5.69 17.98 12.66
CA PHE A 47 -5.32 17.76 11.25
C PHE A 47 -3.82 17.53 11.12
N ILE A 48 -3.41 16.71 10.15
CA ILE A 48 -2.01 16.51 9.82
C ILE A 48 -1.55 17.57 8.81
N ASN A 49 -0.56 18.36 9.18
CA ASN A 49 0.19 19.17 8.23
C ASN A 49 1.19 18.28 7.48
N ARG A 50 0.77 17.80 6.30
CA ARG A 50 1.56 16.86 5.49
C ARG A 50 2.92 17.42 5.06
N LYS A 51 3.03 18.75 4.90
CA LYS A 51 4.30 19.39 4.54
C LYS A 51 5.29 19.33 5.70
N ILE A 52 4.86 19.76 6.90
CA ILE A 52 5.70 19.69 8.11
C ILE A 52 6.06 18.23 8.40
N LEU A 53 5.10 17.30 8.32
CA LEU A 53 5.36 15.89 8.55
C LEU A 53 6.41 15.35 7.58
N ALA A 54 6.29 15.67 6.29
CA ALA A 54 7.27 15.28 5.27
C ALA A 54 8.66 15.85 5.56
N ASP A 55 8.75 17.13 5.90
CA ASP A 55 10.02 17.79 6.25
C ASP A 55 10.69 17.17 7.49
N VAL A 56 9.89 16.78 8.47
CA VAL A 56 10.37 16.13 9.73
C VAL A 56 10.91 14.72 9.47
N VAL A 57 10.27 13.93 8.61
CA VAL A 57 10.70 12.55 8.32
C VAL A 57 11.77 12.50 7.22
N PHE A 58 11.85 13.54 6.38
CA PHE A 58 12.86 13.63 5.34
C PHE A 58 14.26 13.71 5.95
N GLY A 59 15.11 12.76 5.62
CA GLY A 59 16.47 12.68 6.18
C GLY A 59 16.55 12.17 7.63
N ASN A 60 15.44 11.75 8.24
CA ASN A 60 15.41 11.13 9.56
C ASN A 60 14.82 9.71 9.52
N PRO A 61 15.66 8.68 9.32
CA PRO A 61 15.20 7.29 9.18
C PRO A 61 14.43 6.77 10.40
N VAL A 62 14.77 7.23 11.59
CA VAL A 62 14.10 6.80 12.83
C VAL A 62 12.65 7.31 12.88
N LYS A 63 12.46 8.59 12.58
CA LYS A 63 11.11 9.19 12.54
C LYS A 63 10.28 8.63 11.40
N LEU A 64 10.91 8.36 10.25
CA LEU A 64 10.24 7.70 9.12
C LEU A 64 9.78 6.28 9.48
N ALA A 65 10.65 5.49 10.14
CA ALA A 65 10.30 4.16 10.59
C ALA A 65 9.15 4.19 11.63
N CYS A 66 9.17 5.17 12.53
CA CYS A 66 8.11 5.37 13.52
C CYS A 66 6.76 5.70 12.83
N LEU A 67 6.75 6.68 11.91
CA LEU A 67 5.56 7.02 11.12
C LEU A 67 5.02 5.82 10.35
N ASN A 68 5.91 5.08 9.67
CA ASN A 68 5.52 3.87 8.94
C ASN A 68 4.90 2.83 9.88
N GLY A 69 5.47 2.62 11.07
CA GLY A 69 4.93 1.70 12.07
C GLY A 69 3.51 2.07 12.50
N ILE A 70 3.25 3.36 12.76
CA ILE A 70 1.92 3.88 13.13
C ILE A 70 0.91 3.59 12.00
N VAL A 71 1.25 3.99 10.77
CA VAL A 71 0.35 3.87 9.62
C VAL A 71 0.12 2.42 9.23
N HIS A 72 1.18 1.60 9.16
CA HIS A 72 1.06 0.17 8.80
C HIS A 72 0.18 -0.58 9.82
N SER A 73 0.35 -0.32 11.11
CA SER A 73 -0.49 -0.94 12.15
C SER A 73 -1.96 -0.57 12.00
N ALA A 74 -2.26 0.70 11.72
CA ALA A 74 -3.61 1.17 11.51
C ALA A 74 -4.26 0.55 10.28
N VAL A 75 -3.54 0.48 9.16
CA VAL A 75 -4.02 -0.16 7.92
C VAL A 75 -4.24 -1.65 8.13
N LYS A 76 -3.35 -2.37 8.83
CA LYS A 76 -3.55 -3.79 9.17
C LYS A 76 -4.83 -4.03 9.97
N CYS A 77 -5.07 -3.21 10.99
CA CYS A 77 -6.30 -3.31 11.78
C CYS A 77 -7.54 -3.06 10.90
N ASP A 78 -7.47 -2.11 9.98
CA ASP A 78 -8.57 -1.77 9.10
C ASP A 78 -8.84 -2.88 8.06
N VAL A 79 -7.79 -3.43 7.44
CA VAL A 79 -7.89 -4.62 6.55
C VAL A 79 -8.52 -5.79 7.30
N GLY A 80 -8.12 -6.06 8.54
CA GLY A 80 -8.70 -7.13 9.35
C GLY A 80 -10.20 -6.94 9.55
N ARG A 81 -10.63 -5.74 9.93
CA ARG A 81 -12.04 -5.39 10.11
C ARG A 81 -12.81 -5.52 8.77
N TRP A 82 -12.30 -4.93 7.70
CA TRP A 82 -12.88 -5.01 6.37
C TRP A 82 -13.05 -6.46 5.88
N ARG A 83 -12.04 -7.31 6.11
CA ARG A 83 -12.11 -8.75 5.82
C ARG A 83 -13.25 -9.42 6.59
N ASP A 84 -13.29 -9.20 7.91
CA ASP A 84 -14.28 -9.84 8.80
C ASP A 84 -15.72 -9.40 8.44
N GLU A 85 -15.92 -8.14 8.07
CA GLU A 85 -17.21 -7.62 7.58
C GLU A 85 -17.64 -8.31 6.26
N HIS A 86 -16.71 -8.51 5.32
CA HIS A 86 -17.01 -9.17 4.06
C HIS A 86 -17.28 -10.67 4.24
N MET A 87 -16.49 -11.34 5.07
CA MET A 87 -16.64 -12.78 5.35
C MET A 87 -17.93 -13.08 6.15
N ALA A 88 -18.46 -12.13 6.87
CA ALA A 88 -19.74 -12.28 7.57
C ALA A 88 -20.96 -12.30 6.62
N ASN A 89 -20.82 -11.89 5.37
CA ASN A 89 -21.88 -11.89 4.39
C ASN A 89 -21.88 -13.22 3.59
N PRO A 90 -22.86 -14.12 3.78
CA PRO A 90 -22.89 -15.43 3.13
C PRO A 90 -23.10 -15.36 1.60
N LEU A 91 -23.46 -14.18 1.06
CA LEU A 91 -23.62 -13.95 -0.38
C LEU A 91 -22.38 -13.27 -0.99
N ALA A 92 -21.38 -12.92 -0.20
CA ALA A 92 -20.15 -12.32 -0.68
C ALA A 92 -19.23 -13.36 -1.34
N SER A 93 -18.30 -12.85 -2.14
CA SER A 93 -17.21 -13.67 -2.66
C SER A 93 -16.36 -14.23 -1.50
N ASN A 94 -16.00 -15.50 -1.56
CA ASN A 94 -15.02 -16.09 -0.63
C ASN A 94 -13.59 -15.63 -0.91
N THR A 95 -13.37 -14.86 -1.98
CA THR A 95 -12.06 -14.33 -2.36
C THR A 95 -12.07 -12.82 -2.22
N LEU A 96 -11.17 -12.31 -1.41
CA LEU A 96 -10.95 -10.89 -1.16
C LEU A 96 -9.55 -10.52 -1.62
N PHE A 97 -9.40 -9.33 -2.18
CA PHE A 97 -8.10 -8.84 -2.64
C PHE A 97 -7.64 -7.63 -1.84
N VAL A 98 -6.37 -7.62 -1.49
CA VAL A 98 -5.69 -6.47 -0.88
C VAL A 98 -4.61 -5.98 -1.84
N GLU A 99 -4.70 -4.74 -2.28
CA GLU A 99 -3.72 -4.10 -3.15
C GLU A 99 -2.76 -3.25 -2.32
N THR A 100 -1.47 -3.49 -2.47
CA THR A 100 -0.42 -2.69 -1.83
C THR A 100 0.90 -2.78 -2.58
N ALA A 101 1.67 -1.69 -2.61
CA ALA A 101 3.02 -1.68 -3.15
C ALA A 101 4.08 -2.18 -2.15
N ILE A 102 3.73 -2.28 -0.86
CA ILE A 102 4.64 -2.52 0.27
C ILE A 102 4.23 -3.72 1.13
N LEU A 103 3.70 -4.79 0.51
CA LEU A 103 3.13 -5.94 1.21
C LEU A 103 4.04 -6.49 2.32
N ARG A 104 5.28 -6.82 1.96
CA ARG A 104 6.25 -7.40 2.90
C ARG A 104 6.78 -6.39 3.92
N GLN A 105 7.05 -5.15 3.48
CA GLN A 105 7.53 -4.08 4.37
C GLN A 105 6.51 -3.72 5.45
N SER A 106 5.22 -3.78 5.11
CA SER A 106 4.14 -3.58 6.08
C SER A 106 3.89 -4.84 6.92
N GLY A 107 4.44 -6.00 6.57
CA GLY A 107 4.19 -7.29 7.21
C GLY A 107 2.77 -7.80 6.99
N MET A 108 2.11 -7.41 5.90
CA MET A 108 0.76 -7.86 5.55
C MET A 108 0.76 -9.20 4.81
N ASP A 109 1.92 -9.68 4.39
CA ASP A 109 2.10 -11.02 3.83
C ASP A 109 1.64 -12.14 4.78
N SER A 110 1.69 -11.91 6.09
CA SER A 110 1.13 -12.85 7.09
C SER A 110 -0.41 -12.87 7.17
N MET A 111 -1.10 -11.99 6.44
CA MET A 111 -2.56 -11.84 6.48
C MET A 111 -3.25 -12.38 5.22
N VAL A 112 -2.48 -12.89 4.27
CA VAL A 112 -2.96 -13.36 2.97
C VAL A 112 -2.58 -14.82 2.74
N ASP A 113 -3.40 -15.54 1.99
CA ASP A 113 -3.20 -16.94 1.66
C ASP A 113 -2.35 -17.13 0.40
N GLU A 114 -2.37 -16.15 -0.51
CA GLU A 114 -1.62 -16.13 -1.76
C GLU A 114 -1.25 -14.70 -2.16
N ILE A 115 -0.10 -14.55 -2.83
CA ILE A 115 0.40 -13.26 -3.32
C ILE A 115 0.39 -13.27 -4.85
N TRP A 116 -0.25 -12.27 -5.46
CA TRP A 116 -0.16 -12.03 -6.89
C TRP A 116 0.75 -10.85 -7.18
N GLU A 117 1.94 -11.15 -7.68
CA GLU A 117 2.92 -10.11 -7.98
C GLU A 117 2.83 -9.69 -9.46
N VAL A 118 2.53 -8.41 -9.69
CA VAL A 118 2.42 -7.87 -11.05
C VAL A 118 3.78 -7.40 -11.53
N HIS A 119 4.28 -8.03 -12.58
CA HIS A 119 5.55 -7.71 -13.22
C HIS A 119 5.34 -6.92 -14.51
N ALA A 120 6.21 -5.96 -14.75
CA ALA A 120 6.36 -5.29 -16.04
C ALA A 120 7.83 -4.93 -16.25
N ASP A 121 8.26 -4.90 -17.51
CA ASP A 121 9.61 -4.53 -17.89
C ASP A 121 9.96 -3.12 -17.41
N LEU A 122 11.24 -2.90 -17.12
CA LEU A 122 11.72 -1.65 -16.57
C LEU A 122 11.30 -0.44 -17.39
N GLU A 123 11.46 -0.50 -18.71
CA GLU A 123 11.10 0.59 -19.63
C GLU A 123 9.59 0.87 -19.63
N THR A 124 8.78 -0.19 -19.62
CA THR A 124 7.31 -0.07 -19.51
C THR A 124 6.91 0.61 -18.19
N ARG A 125 7.53 0.22 -17.08
CA ARG A 125 7.30 0.82 -15.76
C ARG A 125 7.69 2.29 -15.72
N ILE A 126 8.87 2.63 -16.26
CA ILE A 126 9.36 4.02 -16.33
C ILE A 126 8.39 4.87 -17.17
N THR A 127 8.05 4.42 -18.37
CA THR A 127 7.17 5.15 -19.29
C THR A 127 5.81 5.42 -18.63
N ARG A 128 5.18 4.38 -18.04
CA ARG A 128 3.88 4.51 -17.36
C ARG A 128 3.95 5.45 -16.15
N ALA A 129 5.02 5.36 -15.35
CA ALA A 129 5.19 6.22 -14.19
C ALA A 129 5.45 7.68 -14.57
N MET A 130 6.24 7.94 -15.62
CA MET A 130 6.43 9.29 -16.15
C MET A 130 5.12 9.92 -16.60
N MET A 131 4.29 9.17 -17.34
CA MET A 131 2.99 9.66 -17.80
C MET A 131 2.00 9.93 -16.66
N ARG A 132 1.94 9.02 -15.69
CA ARG A 132 1.01 9.12 -14.55
C ARG A 132 1.37 10.27 -13.61
N ASP A 133 2.67 10.41 -13.29
CA ASP A 133 3.15 11.32 -12.24
C ASP A 133 3.63 12.66 -12.83
N ASN A 134 3.63 12.82 -14.16
CA ASN A 134 4.21 13.96 -14.88
C ASN A 134 5.65 14.26 -14.41
N ALA A 135 6.44 13.21 -14.23
CA ALA A 135 7.78 13.26 -13.65
C ALA A 135 8.85 12.95 -14.68
N THR A 136 10.08 13.41 -14.43
CA THR A 136 11.23 13.12 -15.30
C THR A 136 11.70 11.68 -15.13
N ARG A 137 12.32 11.13 -16.17
CA ARG A 137 12.89 9.78 -16.17
C ARG A 137 13.84 9.56 -14.99
N SER A 138 14.74 10.52 -14.74
CA SER A 138 15.72 10.44 -13.65
C SER A 138 15.06 10.33 -12.27
N HIS A 139 13.95 11.02 -12.06
CA HIS A 139 13.20 10.95 -10.82
C HIS A 139 12.55 9.56 -10.65
N ILE A 140 11.97 9.01 -11.70
CA ILE A 140 11.36 7.67 -11.67
C ILE A 140 12.43 6.58 -11.43
N GLU A 141 13.58 6.66 -12.11
CA GLU A 141 14.69 5.70 -11.92
C GLU A 141 15.23 5.72 -10.48
N ALA A 142 15.37 6.91 -9.88
CA ALA A 142 15.78 7.04 -8.49
C ALA A 142 14.79 6.36 -7.52
N ARG A 143 13.47 6.53 -7.75
CA ARG A 143 12.42 5.87 -6.95
C ARG A 143 12.47 4.34 -7.11
N ILE A 144 12.63 3.84 -8.33
CA ILE A 144 12.73 2.40 -8.60
C ILE A 144 13.96 1.81 -7.90
N LYS A 145 15.10 2.51 -7.95
CA LYS A 145 16.32 2.07 -7.28
C LYS A 145 16.17 2.01 -5.75
N SER A 146 15.53 3.01 -5.15
CA SER A 146 15.22 3.03 -3.72
C SER A 146 14.34 1.84 -3.32
N GLN A 147 13.25 1.60 -4.05
CA GLN A 147 12.34 0.49 -3.78
C GLN A 147 13.00 -0.89 -3.96
N ALA A 148 13.93 -1.03 -4.92
CA ALA A 148 14.66 -2.28 -5.14
C ALA A 148 15.61 -2.59 -3.97
N ALA A 149 16.28 -1.57 -3.42
CA ALA A 149 17.14 -1.72 -2.26
C ALA A 149 16.35 -2.16 -1.00
N GLU A 150 15.15 -1.65 -0.82
CA GLU A 150 14.26 -2.04 0.28
C GLU A 150 13.73 -3.47 0.13
N LYS A 151 13.38 -3.91 -1.08
CA LYS A 151 12.90 -5.27 -1.35
C LYS A 151 13.94 -6.35 -1.01
N SER A 152 15.23 -6.07 -1.15
CA SER A 152 16.31 -7.04 -0.87
C SER A 152 16.51 -7.36 0.61
N LEU A 153 15.87 -6.62 1.51
CA LEU A 153 16.01 -6.78 2.96
C LEU A 153 14.97 -7.74 3.57
N HIS A 154 14.05 -8.29 2.78
CA HIS A 154 12.95 -9.10 3.30
C HIS A 154 13.18 -10.59 3.10
N VAL A 155 12.93 -11.34 4.19
CA VAL A 155 12.99 -12.81 4.25
C VAL A 155 11.87 -13.42 3.38
N ASP A 156 12.13 -14.59 2.79
CA ASP A 156 11.16 -15.34 2.01
C ASP A 156 9.90 -15.63 2.85
N SER A 157 8.77 -15.15 2.38
CA SER A 157 7.46 -15.49 2.93
C SER A 157 7.12 -16.93 2.50
N ALA A 158 6.56 -17.72 3.42
CA ALA A 158 6.05 -19.07 3.11
C ALA A 158 4.78 -19.03 2.25
N VAL A 159 4.22 -17.84 2.01
CA VAL A 159 2.99 -17.65 1.22
C VAL A 159 3.29 -17.85 -0.28
N PRO A 160 2.49 -18.67 -0.98
CA PRO A 160 2.65 -18.89 -2.42
C PRO A 160 2.60 -17.58 -3.21
N VAL A 161 3.49 -17.45 -4.20
CA VAL A 161 3.55 -16.29 -5.08
C VAL A 161 3.22 -16.69 -6.51
N ARG A 162 2.30 -15.98 -7.13
CA ARG A 162 1.95 -16.07 -8.55
C ARG A 162 2.36 -14.81 -9.27
N ILE A 163 2.91 -14.95 -10.47
CA ILE A 163 3.36 -13.80 -11.28
C ILE A 163 2.34 -13.51 -12.37
N ILE A 164 2.01 -12.24 -12.52
CA ILE A 164 1.17 -11.69 -13.59
C ILE A 164 2.02 -10.74 -14.41
N TYR A 165 2.11 -10.95 -15.72
CA TYR A 165 2.86 -10.09 -16.64
C TYR A 165 1.97 -8.99 -17.23
N ASN A 166 2.42 -7.74 -17.10
CA ASN A 166 1.69 -6.55 -17.57
C ASN A 166 2.59 -5.67 -18.45
N ASN A 167 3.18 -6.25 -19.47
CA ASN A 167 4.01 -5.53 -20.46
C ASN A 167 3.16 -4.83 -21.54
N GLY A 168 1.92 -5.30 -21.77
CA GLY A 168 1.01 -4.77 -22.76
C GLY A 168 0.90 -5.63 -24.02
N ASP A 169 1.77 -6.61 -24.17
CA ASP A 169 1.79 -7.61 -25.23
C ASP A 169 0.91 -8.84 -24.90
N GLU A 170 0.82 -9.18 -23.60
CA GLU A 170 -0.07 -10.23 -23.12
C GLU A 170 -1.33 -9.65 -22.44
N PRO A 171 -2.54 -10.13 -22.79
CA PRO A 171 -3.75 -9.68 -22.15
C PRO A 171 -3.81 -10.15 -20.69
N LEU A 172 -4.17 -9.24 -19.78
CA LEU A 172 -4.27 -9.53 -18.34
C LEU A 172 -5.43 -10.47 -17.98
N LEU A 173 -6.57 -10.33 -18.67
CA LEU A 173 -7.77 -11.07 -18.31
C LEU A 173 -7.60 -12.59 -18.35
N PRO A 174 -6.98 -13.22 -19.37
CA PRO A 174 -6.73 -14.66 -19.36
C PRO A 174 -5.79 -15.10 -18.22
N GLN A 175 -4.82 -14.28 -17.84
CA GLN A 175 -3.92 -14.58 -16.73
C GLN A 175 -4.70 -14.57 -15.39
N LEU A 176 -5.55 -13.56 -15.17
CA LEU A 176 -6.38 -13.47 -13.98
C LEU A 176 -7.39 -14.62 -13.89
N LEU A 177 -8.06 -14.95 -14.99
CA LEU A 177 -9.02 -16.07 -15.02
C LEU A 177 -8.37 -17.42 -14.69
N ARG A 178 -7.16 -17.68 -15.14
CA ARG A 178 -6.40 -18.89 -14.77
C ARG A 178 -6.14 -18.96 -13.27
N LEU A 179 -5.79 -17.85 -12.64
CA LEU A 179 -5.51 -17.80 -11.20
C LEU A 179 -6.79 -17.92 -10.34
N LEU A 180 -7.91 -17.38 -10.84
CA LEU A 180 -9.19 -17.42 -10.13
C LEU A 180 -9.88 -18.77 -10.19
N LEU A 181 -9.54 -19.64 -11.18
CA LEU A 181 -10.17 -20.94 -11.40
C LEU A 181 -9.39 -22.09 -10.74
N HIS A 182 -8.27 -21.82 -10.11
CA HIS A 182 -7.44 -22.78 -9.38
C HIS A 182 -7.48 -22.50 -7.87
#